data_f31581bdf3a71496857226d86734af95
#
_entry.id   f31581bdf3a71496857226d86734af95
#
_cell.length_a   1.000
_cell.length_b   1.000
_cell.length_c   1.000
_cell.angle_alpha   90.00
_cell.angle_beta   90.00
_cell.angle_gamma   90.00
#
_symmetry.space_group_name_H-M   'P 1'
#
loop_
_entity.id
_entity.type
_entity.pdbx_description
1 polymer ?
#
loop_
_entity_poly.entity_id
_entity_poly.type
_entity_poly.pdbx_seq_one_letter_code
_entity_poly.pdbx_strand_id
1 'polypeptide(L)'
;KPDSLATSSPKINSPSASLCDLRASAVKNSISKPTVLIPAFPGTNSEYDSARAFQRVGAETHIEVFRNLSAKHIEESIQALADKIKSSQILFVPGGFSAGDEPDGSAKFIATILRNPRVADAISDLLENRDGLILGICNGFQALIKTGLATHGKVIATDTESATLVHNDISRHISQYVQTRITNNSSPWLANQEIGTIHTVPVSHGEGKFYAPANVVAELAANGQIATQYCDADGNPTMQHPFNPNGSLHAIEGITSPCGRVLGKMAHSERNSESVAKNIPGTKIQPIFAAGVSYFG
;
A
#
# COMPACT_ATOMS: atom_id res chain seq x y z
N LYS A 1 -52.62 2.73 -8.54
CA LYS A 1 -51.81 3.80 -7.92
C LYS A 1 -50.92 3.12 -6.91
N PRO A 2 -49.62 3.17 -7.01
CA PRO A 2 -48.70 2.71 -5.97
C PRO A 2 -48.32 3.91 -5.06
N ASP A 3 -48.38 3.66 -3.76
CA ASP A 3 -48.05 4.58 -2.70
C ASP A 3 -46.53 4.81 -2.64
N SER A 4 -46.19 6.08 -2.48
CA SER A 4 -44.83 6.56 -2.28
C SER A 4 -44.39 6.34 -0.81
N LEU A 5 -43.47 5.44 -0.58
CA LEU A 5 -42.74 5.35 0.70
C LEU A 5 -41.45 6.19 0.58
N ALA A 6 -41.48 7.35 1.20
CA ALA A 6 -40.31 8.15 1.42
C ALA A 6 -39.44 7.48 2.51
N THR A 7 -38.32 6.91 2.14
CA THR A 7 -37.31 6.42 3.09
C THR A 7 -36.38 7.57 3.47
N SER A 8 -36.56 8.13 4.66
CA SER A 8 -35.59 9.03 5.30
C SER A 8 -34.32 8.25 5.64
N SER A 9 -33.22 8.63 5.02
CA SER A 9 -31.89 8.10 5.37
C SER A 9 -31.53 8.51 6.81
N PRO A 10 -31.02 7.59 7.62
CA PRO A 10 -30.54 7.96 8.97
C PRO A 10 -29.30 8.84 8.85
N LYS A 11 -29.28 9.95 9.59
CA LYS A 11 -28.10 10.80 9.79
C LYS A 11 -27.06 9.95 10.54
N ILE A 12 -25.98 9.61 9.86
CA ILE A 12 -24.82 8.99 10.49
C ILE A 12 -24.16 10.07 11.34
N ASN A 13 -24.15 9.90 12.65
CA ASN A 13 -23.38 10.71 13.57
C ASN A 13 -21.89 10.57 13.22
N SER A 14 -21.19 11.70 13.16
CA SER A 14 -19.75 11.77 12.94
C SER A 14 -19.04 10.84 13.92
N PRO A 15 -18.07 10.00 13.46
CA PRO A 15 -17.33 9.14 14.37
C PRO A 15 -16.55 9.99 15.37
N SER A 16 -16.51 9.55 16.63
CA SER A 16 -15.63 10.10 17.66
C SER A 16 -14.20 10.13 17.15
N ALA A 17 -13.47 11.23 17.38
CA ALA A 17 -12.07 11.39 17.01
C ALA A 17 -11.28 10.10 17.33
N SER A 18 -10.61 9.54 16.31
CA SER A 18 -9.84 8.31 16.49
C SER A 18 -8.62 8.62 17.38
N LEU A 19 -8.07 7.58 18.04
CA LEU A 19 -6.79 7.71 18.78
C LEU A 19 -5.66 8.30 17.92
N CYS A 20 -5.76 8.19 16.59
CA CYS A 20 -4.84 8.81 15.64
C CYS A 20 -5.01 10.34 15.57
N ASP A 21 -6.25 10.87 15.66
CA ASP A 21 -6.50 12.30 15.63
C ASP A 21 -5.95 13.02 16.87
N LEU A 22 -5.97 12.33 18.02
CA LEU A 22 -5.44 12.87 19.30
C LEU A 22 -3.90 12.92 19.33
N ARG A 23 -3.19 12.11 18.54
CA ARG A 23 -1.72 12.12 18.45
C ARG A 23 -1.18 13.10 17.41
N ALA A 24 -1.98 13.51 16.43
CA ALA A 24 -1.58 14.49 15.40
C ALA A 24 -1.29 15.89 15.96
N SER A 25 -1.62 16.16 17.22
CA SER A 25 -1.37 17.45 17.91
C SER A 25 -0.01 17.53 18.63
N ALA A 26 0.77 16.44 18.67
CA ALA A 26 2.14 16.51 19.20
C ALA A 26 3.03 17.29 18.22
N VAL A 27 3.81 18.21 18.71
CA VAL A 27 4.76 19.04 17.95
C VAL A 27 5.56 18.14 17.02
N LYS A 28 5.24 18.15 15.71
CA LYS A 28 6.02 17.46 14.70
C LYS A 28 7.38 18.16 14.60
N ASN A 29 8.46 17.50 14.99
CA ASN A 29 9.77 17.95 14.61
C ASN A 29 9.85 17.86 13.09
N SER A 30 9.87 19.02 12.42
CA SER A 30 10.03 19.08 10.97
C SER A 30 11.33 18.41 10.55
N ILE A 31 11.22 17.41 9.67
CA ILE A 31 12.36 16.70 9.11
C ILE A 31 12.44 17.09 7.63
N SER A 32 13.32 18.03 7.32
CA SER A 32 13.45 18.59 5.97
C SER A 32 13.81 17.55 4.90
N LYS A 33 14.40 16.43 5.30
CA LYS A 33 14.80 15.34 4.40
C LYS A 33 14.57 13.99 5.06
N PRO A 34 13.35 13.42 5.00
CA PRO A 34 13.07 12.15 5.63
C PRO A 34 13.84 11.01 4.95
N THR A 35 14.27 10.05 5.77
CA THR A 35 14.96 8.84 5.31
C THR A 35 13.94 7.74 5.01
N VAL A 36 14.04 7.17 3.81
CA VAL A 36 13.23 6.06 3.32
C VAL A 36 14.08 4.80 3.28
N LEU A 37 13.70 3.80 4.06
CA LEU A 37 14.28 2.47 4.00
C LEU A 37 13.56 1.63 2.96
N ILE A 38 14.32 1.01 2.07
CA ILE A 38 13.84 0.14 0.99
C ILE A 38 14.53 -1.21 1.13
N PRO A 39 13.93 -2.21 1.79
CA PRO A 39 14.52 -3.54 1.85
C PRO A 39 14.43 -4.24 0.49
N ALA A 40 15.57 -4.74 0.01
CA ALA A 40 15.66 -5.54 -1.21
C ALA A 40 15.83 -7.02 -0.83
N PHE A 41 14.77 -7.79 -0.99
CA PHE A 41 14.76 -9.24 -0.76
C PHE A 41 15.17 -10.00 -2.03
N PRO A 42 15.60 -11.26 -1.92
CA PRO A 42 15.78 -12.09 -3.11
C PRO A 42 14.52 -12.09 -3.97
N GLY A 43 14.64 -11.66 -5.24
CA GLY A 43 13.51 -11.53 -6.17
C GLY A 43 12.82 -10.17 -6.20
N THR A 44 13.20 -9.21 -5.34
CA THR A 44 12.79 -7.80 -5.49
C THR A 44 13.34 -7.22 -6.80
N ASN A 45 12.55 -6.40 -7.48
CA ASN A 45 12.94 -5.85 -8.80
C ASN A 45 12.59 -4.37 -9.01
N SER A 46 11.97 -3.70 -8.06
CA SER A 46 11.60 -2.27 -8.18
C SER A 46 12.23 -1.35 -7.13
N GLU A 47 13.26 -1.82 -6.42
CA GLU A 47 13.95 -1.05 -5.38
C GLU A 47 14.60 0.23 -5.93
N TYR A 48 15.21 0.17 -7.10
CA TYR A 48 15.83 1.35 -7.73
C TYR A 48 14.80 2.34 -8.29
N ASP A 49 13.69 1.85 -8.87
CA ASP A 49 12.60 2.71 -9.34
C ASP A 49 11.99 3.45 -8.15
N SER A 50 11.79 2.74 -7.05
CA SER A 50 11.28 3.28 -5.79
C SER A 50 12.23 4.32 -5.19
N ALA A 51 13.52 4.02 -5.12
CA ALA A 51 14.52 4.97 -4.64
C ALA A 51 14.51 6.26 -5.47
N ARG A 52 14.48 6.15 -6.80
CA ARG A 52 14.38 7.31 -7.70
C ARG A 52 13.10 8.10 -7.50
N ALA A 53 11.96 7.42 -7.26
CA ALA A 53 10.68 8.09 -7.04
C ALA A 53 10.72 8.96 -5.77
N PHE A 54 11.27 8.47 -4.68
CA PHE A 54 11.44 9.22 -3.44
C PHE A 54 12.51 10.31 -3.53
N GLN A 55 13.64 10.05 -4.19
CA GLN A 55 14.70 11.04 -4.40
C GLN A 55 14.24 12.25 -5.18
N ARG A 56 13.39 12.06 -6.20
CA ARG A 56 12.81 13.17 -7.02
C ARG A 56 11.99 14.15 -6.17
N VAL A 57 11.46 13.71 -5.05
CA VAL A 57 10.65 14.53 -4.14
C VAL A 57 11.39 14.93 -2.87
N GLY A 58 12.72 14.76 -2.85
CA GLY A 58 13.61 15.31 -1.81
C GLY A 58 13.91 14.38 -0.63
N ALA A 59 13.47 13.13 -0.63
CA ALA A 59 13.83 12.19 0.43
C ALA A 59 15.26 11.65 0.27
N GLU A 60 15.83 11.18 1.38
CA GLU A 60 17.01 10.33 1.39
C GLU A 60 16.58 8.87 1.34
N THR A 61 17.22 8.06 0.49
CA THR A 61 16.85 6.65 0.32
C THR A 61 17.99 5.73 0.69
N HIS A 62 17.68 4.66 1.41
CA HIS A 62 18.61 3.60 1.75
C HIS A 62 18.05 2.26 1.30
N ILE A 63 18.75 1.59 0.36
CA ILE A 63 18.42 0.22 -0.06
C ILE A 63 19.20 -0.74 0.84
N GLU A 64 18.49 -1.57 1.60
CA GLU A 64 19.09 -2.59 2.46
C GLU A 64 18.88 -3.98 1.84
N VAL A 65 19.97 -4.64 1.48
CA VAL A 65 19.92 -5.96 0.84
C VAL A 65 19.79 -7.05 1.89
N PHE A 66 18.68 -7.78 1.82
CA PHE A 66 18.44 -8.94 2.67
C PHE A 66 19.15 -10.18 2.11
N ARG A 67 20.16 -10.68 2.84
CA ARG A 67 20.96 -11.84 2.46
C ARG A 67 20.40 -13.12 3.07
N ASN A 68 20.20 -14.16 2.25
CA ASN A 68 19.64 -15.44 2.70
C ASN A 68 20.53 -16.67 2.39
N LEU A 69 21.81 -16.47 2.10
CA LEU A 69 22.73 -17.54 1.70
C LEU A 69 23.12 -18.48 2.84
N SER A 70 22.93 -18.08 4.09
CA SER A 70 23.19 -18.90 5.28
C SER A 70 22.33 -18.43 6.45
N ALA A 71 22.17 -19.25 7.49
CA ALA A 71 21.48 -18.86 8.72
C ALA A 71 22.10 -17.61 9.36
N LYS A 72 23.43 -17.48 9.33
CA LYS A 72 24.14 -16.28 9.80
C LYS A 72 23.76 -15.04 8.99
N HIS A 73 23.72 -15.13 7.66
CA HIS A 73 23.32 -14.02 6.82
C HIS A 73 21.87 -13.59 7.06
N ILE A 74 20.96 -14.53 7.29
CA ILE A 74 19.56 -14.24 7.64
C ILE A 74 19.51 -13.48 8.96
N GLU A 75 20.20 -13.96 9.99
CA GLU A 75 20.24 -13.34 11.31
C GLU A 75 20.80 -11.91 11.27
N GLU A 76 21.93 -11.73 10.57
CA GLU A 76 22.55 -10.41 10.36
C GLU A 76 21.61 -9.46 9.59
N SER A 77 20.89 -9.97 8.57
CA SER A 77 19.98 -9.16 7.76
C SER A 77 18.73 -8.78 8.55
N ILE A 78 18.20 -9.66 9.39
CA ILE A 78 17.08 -9.33 10.31
C ILE A 78 17.51 -8.21 11.26
N GLN A 79 18.68 -8.32 11.85
CA GLN A 79 19.17 -7.29 12.78
C GLN A 79 19.38 -5.95 12.05
N ALA A 80 20.06 -5.97 10.90
CA ALA A 80 20.29 -4.77 10.10
C ALA A 80 18.98 -4.10 9.68
N LEU A 81 17.98 -4.89 9.23
CA LEU A 81 16.67 -4.38 8.86
C LEU A 81 15.97 -3.71 10.04
N ALA A 82 15.93 -4.35 11.20
CA ALA A 82 15.34 -3.79 12.42
C ALA A 82 16.00 -2.48 12.84
N ASP A 83 17.34 -2.42 12.83
CA ASP A 83 18.09 -1.22 13.18
C ASP A 83 17.88 -0.08 12.18
N LYS A 84 17.79 -0.39 10.88
CA LYS A 84 17.50 0.59 9.84
C LYS A 84 16.07 1.12 9.92
N ILE A 85 15.06 0.29 10.23
CA ILE A 85 13.69 0.75 10.48
C ILE A 85 13.68 1.77 11.63
N LYS A 86 14.41 1.53 12.72
CA LYS A 86 14.49 2.46 13.87
C LYS A 86 15.09 3.82 13.52
N SER A 87 15.93 3.91 12.49
CA SER A 87 16.54 5.16 12.05
C SER A 87 15.85 5.85 10.87
N SER A 88 14.80 5.24 10.31
CA SER A 88 14.08 5.76 9.13
C SER A 88 12.71 6.32 9.50
N GLN A 89 12.18 7.24 8.70
CA GLN A 89 10.85 7.80 8.83
C GLN A 89 9.83 7.05 7.98
N ILE A 90 10.29 6.47 6.88
CA ILE A 90 9.45 5.74 5.93
C ILE A 90 10.04 4.36 5.72
N LEU A 91 9.19 3.33 5.81
CA LEU A 91 9.49 1.98 5.32
C LEU A 91 8.75 1.79 3.99
N PHE A 92 9.48 1.57 2.92
CA PHE A 92 8.90 1.23 1.61
C PHE A 92 9.18 -0.23 1.26
N VAL A 93 8.13 -1.03 1.10
CA VAL A 93 8.26 -2.43 0.69
C VAL A 93 8.02 -2.54 -0.82
N PRO A 94 9.08 -2.80 -1.61
CA PRO A 94 9.01 -2.75 -3.07
C PRO A 94 8.31 -3.95 -3.69
N GLY A 95 8.00 -3.82 -4.99
CA GLY A 95 7.50 -4.88 -5.82
C GLY A 95 8.58 -5.87 -6.24
N GLY A 96 8.15 -7.02 -6.75
CA GLY A 96 8.98 -8.10 -7.23
C GLY A 96 8.30 -9.45 -7.06
N PHE A 97 9.12 -10.50 -6.95
CA PHE A 97 8.72 -11.89 -6.75
C PHE A 97 9.58 -12.47 -5.65
N SER A 98 9.35 -12.07 -4.41
CA SER A 98 10.23 -12.41 -3.28
C SER A 98 10.36 -13.90 -3.07
N ALA A 99 11.60 -14.41 -3.14
CA ALA A 99 11.94 -15.84 -3.09
C ALA A 99 11.18 -16.71 -4.12
N GLY A 100 10.78 -16.12 -5.28
CA GLY A 100 10.08 -16.80 -6.35
C GLY A 100 8.57 -16.79 -6.26
N ASP A 101 7.97 -16.44 -5.12
CA ASP A 101 6.53 -16.32 -4.87
C ASP A 101 5.67 -17.55 -5.24
N GLU A 102 6.26 -18.71 -5.40
CA GLU A 102 5.57 -19.89 -5.92
C GLU A 102 5.74 -21.12 -5.02
N PRO A 103 4.81 -22.08 -5.15
CA PRO A 103 3.51 -22.08 -5.82
C PRO A 103 2.37 -21.57 -4.91
N ASP A 104 2.61 -21.34 -3.64
CA ASP A 104 1.58 -21.20 -2.60
C ASP A 104 1.30 -19.75 -2.18
N GLY A 105 1.54 -18.81 -3.07
CA GLY A 105 1.20 -17.41 -2.86
C GLY A 105 2.37 -16.47 -2.64
N SER A 106 2.16 -15.27 -3.13
CA SER A 106 3.15 -14.21 -3.21
C SER A 106 3.51 -13.61 -1.86
N ALA A 107 4.73 -13.09 -1.74
CA ALA A 107 5.27 -12.34 -0.60
C ALA A 107 5.40 -13.11 0.73
N LYS A 108 5.36 -14.44 0.74
CA LYS A 108 5.52 -15.24 1.96
C LYS A 108 6.86 -14.98 2.66
N PHE A 109 7.93 -14.87 1.89
CA PHE A 109 9.26 -14.60 2.44
C PHE A 109 9.29 -13.25 3.16
N ILE A 110 8.82 -12.18 2.50
CA ILE A 110 8.74 -10.85 3.11
C ILE A 110 7.84 -10.88 4.35
N ALA A 111 6.64 -11.47 4.25
CA ALA A 111 5.71 -11.57 5.38
C ALA A 111 6.31 -12.30 6.59
N THR A 112 7.10 -13.36 6.35
CA THR A 112 7.82 -14.09 7.40
C THR A 112 8.86 -13.20 8.09
N ILE A 113 9.63 -12.42 7.31
CA ILE A 113 10.62 -11.48 7.86
C ILE A 113 9.93 -10.35 8.64
N LEU A 114 8.84 -9.77 8.13
CA LEU A 114 8.12 -8.71 8.83
C LEU A 114 7.47 -9.21 10.14
N ARG A 115 7.14 -10.51 10.23
CA ARG A 115 6.65 -11.15 11.48
C ARG A 115 7.75 -11.52 12.46
N ASN A 116 9.03 -11.44 12.08
CA ASN A 116 10.10 -11.66 13.04
C ASN A 116 9.97 -10.66 14.20
N PRO A 117 10.02 -11.08 15.47
CA PRO A 117 9.76 -10.19 16.61
C PRO A 117 10.58 -8.89 16.59
N ARG A 118 11.87 -8.94 16.28
CA ARG A 118 12.73 -7.74 16.22
C ARG A 118 12.26 -6.76 15.13
N VAL A 119 11.85 -7.27 13.97
CA VAL A 119 11.37 -6.44 12.86
C VAL A 119 9.97 -5.91 13.17
N ALA A 120 9.09 -6.75 13.71
CA ALA A 120 7.74 -6.36 14.12
C ALA A 120 7.76 -5.27 15.20
N ASP A 121 8.64 -5.40 16.20
CA ASP A 121 8.83 -4.39 17.26
C ASP A 121 9.33 -3.07 16.68
N ALA A 122 10.29 -3.11 15.73
CA ALA A 122 10.77 -1.91 15.06
C ALA A 122 9.70 -1.24 14.18
N ILE A 123 8.81 -2.02 13.53
CA ILE A 123 7.66 -1.52 12.79
C ILE A 123 6.63 -0.89 13.73
N SER A 124 6.33 -1.52 14.87
CA SER A 124 5.43 -0.96 15.87
C SER A 124 5.97 0.35 16.41
N ASP A 125 7.27 0.43 16.74
CA ASP A 125 7.93 1.66 17.16
C ASP A 125 7.84 2.75 16.07
N LEU A 126 8.08 2.41 14.81
CA LEU A 126 7.94 3.33 13.67
C LEU A 126 6.55 3.95 13.62
N LEU A 127 5.50 3.13 13.72
CA LEU A 127 4.13 3.55 13.57
C LEU A 127 3.54 4.19 14.84
N GLU A 128 3.83 3.64 16.03
CA GLU A 128 3.16 4.05 17.27
C GLU A 128 3.88 5.18 18.00
N ASN A 129 5.22 5.19 17.97
CA ASN A 129 6.02 6.13 18.76
C ASN A 129 6.64 7.25 17.92
N ARG A 130 6.97 6.98 16.64
CA ARG A 130 7.72 7.93 15.81
C ARG A 130 6.88 8.53 14.66
N ASP A 131 5.58 8.26 14.63
CA ASP A 131 4.63 8.78 13.63
C ASP A 131 5.08 8.52 12.18
N GLY A 132 5.73 7.37 11.96
CA GLY A 132 6.30 7.00 10.67
C GLY A 132 5.26 6.50 9.67
N LEU A 133 5.68 6.34 8.43
CA LEU A 133 4.85 5.90 7.32
C LEU A 133 5.34 4.59 6.70
N ILE A 134 4.41 3.79 6.19
CA ILE A 134 4.71 2.56 5.43
C ILE A 134 3.96 2.58 4.10
N LEU A 135 4.68 2.25 3.01
CA LEU A 135 4.10 2.07 1.68
C LEU A 135 4.55 0.71 1.13
N GLY A 136 3.60 -0.09 0.65
CA GLY A 136 3.88 -1.33 -0.06
C GLY A 136 3.25 -1.34 -1.45
N ILE A 137 4.05 -1.62 -2.48
CA ILE A 137 3.58 -1.69 -3.86
C ILE A 137 3.72 -3.11 -4.41
N CYS A 138 2.67 -3.64 -5.03
CA CYS A 138 2.61 -4.96 -5.68
C CYS A 138 3.00 -6.07 -4.67
N ASN A 139 4.17 -6.69 -4.80
CA ASN A 139 4.66 -7.70 -3.84
C ASN A 139 4.78 -7.13 -2.42
N GLY A 140 5.10 -5.85 -2.27
CA GLY A 140 5.06 -5.15 -0.99
C GLY A 140 3.65 -5.09 -0.40
N PHE A 141 2.63 -4.78 -1.20
CA PHE A 141 1.24 -4.79 -0.73
C PHE A 141 0.80 -6.21 -0.32
N GLN A 142 1.17 -7.23 -1.09
CA GLN A 142 0.92 -8.63 -0.74
C GLN A 142 1.51 -8.99 0.64
N ALA A 143 2.71 -8.48 0.96
CA ALA A 143 3.31 -8.67 2.28
C ALA A 143 2.56 -7.91 3.37
N LEU A 144 2.21 -6.64 3.14
CA LEU A 144 1.52 -5.80 4.12
C LEU A 144 0.13 -6.33 4.46
N ILE A 145 -0.62 -6.85 3.49
CA ILE A 145 -1.95 -7.41 3.75
C ILE A 145 -1.85 -8.73 4.52
N LYS A 146 -0.91 -9.61 4.15
CA LYS A 146 -0.67 -10.89 4.83
C LYS A 146 -0.20 -10.74 6.28
N THR A 147 0.42 -9.63 6.62
CA THR A 147 0.89 -9.33 7.99
C THR A 147 -0.12 -8.55 8.83
N GLY A 148 -1.25 -8.13 8.27
CA GLY A 148 -2.24 -7.29 8.93
C GLY A 148 -1.90 -5.80 8.92
N LEU A 149 -0.70 -5.40 8.45
CA LEU A 149 -0.27 -4.00 8.44
C LEU A 149 -1.18 -3.11 7.60
N ALA A 150 -1.59 -3.56 6.41
CA ALA A 150 -2.46 -2.77 5.54
C ALA A 150 -3.90 -2.66 6.06
N THR A 151 -4.41 -3.66 6.78
CA THR A 151 -5.79 -3.71 7.28
C THR A 151 -5.93 -3.15 8.70
N HIS A 152 -4.97 -3.40 9.57
CA HIS A 152 -5.04 -3.07 11.01
C HIS A 152 -3.97 -2.10 11.49
N GLY A 153 -2.97 -1.76 10.66
CA GLY A 153 -1.85 -0.90 11.04
C GLY A 153 -0.85 -1.53 12.01
N LYS A 154 -0.89 -2.84 12.18
CA LYS A 154 0.00 -3.61 13.06
C LYS A 154 0.24 -5.02 12.54
N VAL A 155 1.35 -5.61 12.93
CA VAL A 155 1.65 -7.01 12.60
C VAL A 155 0.80 -7.92 13.48
N ILE A 156 -0.08 -8.70 12.85
CA ILE A 156 -0.96 -9.67 13.51
C ILE A 156 -0.98 -11.00 12.74
N ALA A 157 -1.45 -12.05 13.40
CA ALA A 157 -1.82 -13.28 12.71
C ALA A 157 -3.05 -13.02 11.82
N THR A 158 -3.02 -13.53 10.61
CA THR A 158 -4.14 -13.52 9.66
C THR A 158 -4.67 -14.94 9.48
N ASP A 159 -5.94 -15.06 9.18
CA ASP A 159 -6.68 -16.31 9.01
C ASP A 159 -7.48 -16.32 7.70
N THR A 160 -8.39 -17.30 7.55
CA THR A 160 -9.24 -17.45 6.38
C THR A 160 -10.30 -16.34 6.23
N GLU A 161 -10.60 -15.64 7.31
CA GLU A 161 -11.57 -14.54 7.34
C GLU A 161 -10.91 -13.18 7.13
N SER A 162 -9.60 -13.14 6.92
CA SER A 162 -8.85 -11.92 6.71
C SER A 162 -8.84 -11.51 5.23
N ALA A 163 -8.76 -10.19 4.98
CA ALA A 163 -8.52 -9.69 3.63
C ALA A 163 -7.17 -10.19 3.09
N THR A 164 -7.11 -10.49 1.80
CA THR A 164 -5.91 -11.01 1.13
C THR A 164 -5.85 -10.61 -0.34
N LEU A 165 -4.73 -10.90 -0.98
CA LEU A 165 -4.55 -10.83 -2.43
C LEU A 165 -4.38 -12.26 -2.95
N VAL A 166 -5.15 -12.61 -3.98
CA VAL A 166 -5.18 -13.94 -4.59
C VAL A 166 -4.89 -13.88 -6.08
N HIS A 167 -4.83 -15.04 -6.74
CA HIS A 167 -4.60 -15.15 -8.17
C HIS A 167 -5.60 -14.33 -8.98
N ASN A 168 -5.10 -13.71 -10.06
CA ASN A 168 -5.95 -13.04 -11.05
C ASN A 168 -6.98 -14.00 -11.62
N ASP A 169 -8.20 -13.52 -11.92
CA ASP A 169 -9.26 -14.36 -12.49
C ASP A 169 -8.86 -15.02 -13.80
N ILE A 170 -7.99 -14.40 -14.58
CA ILE A 170 -7.46 -14.99 -15.83
C ILE A 170 -6.41 -16.08 -15.61
N SER A 171 -6.08 -16.43 -14.38
CA SER A 171 -5.13 -17.47 -13.98
C SER A 171 -3.72 -17.31 -14.59
N ARG A 172 -3.29 -16.10 -14.87
CA ARG A 172 -1.97 -15.77 -15.41
C ARG A 172 -1.52 -14.37 -15.04
N HIS A 173 -0.24 -14.10 -15.27
CA HIS A 173 0.33 -12.76 -15.14
C HIS A 173 -0.34 -11.77 -16.11
N ILE A 174 -0.61 -10.58 -15.60
CA ILE A 174 -1.12 -9.43 -16.36
C ILE A 174 -0.09 -8.31 -16.29
N SER A 175 0.18 -7.67 -17.43
CA SER A 175 1.03 -6.49 -17.53
C SER A 175 0.37 -5.49 -18.49
N GLN A 176 -0.16 -4.40 -17.95
CA GLN A 176 -0.85 -3.36 -18.71
C GLN A 176 -0.92 -2.05 -17.93
N TYR A 177 -1.29 -0.96 -18.59
CA TYR A 177 -1.73 0.27 -17.94
C TYR A 177 -3.21 0.18 -17.60
N VAL A 178 -3.57 0.63 -16.40
CA VAL A 178 -4.95 0.69 -15.90
C VAL A 178 -5.24 2.10 -15.39
N GLN A 179 -6.52 2.44 -15.31
CA GLN A 179 -6.97 3.64 -14.63
C GLN A 179 -7.36 3.31 -13.19
N THR A 180 -6.86 4.11 -12.27
CA THR A 180 -7.23 4.04 -10.86
C THR A 180 -7.72 5.41 -10.39
N ARG A 181 -8.76 5.43 -9.57
CA ARG A 181 -9.30 6.65 -8.97
C ARG A 181 -9.00 6.72 -7.48
N ILE A 182 -8.83 7.91 -6.96
CA ILE A 182 -8.74 8.16 -5.52
C ILE A 182 -10.14 8.03 -4.91
N THR A 183 -10.29 7.16 -3.92
CA THR A 183 -11.56 6.92 -3.22
C THR A 183 -11.62 7.68 -1.90
N ASN A 184 -10.48 7.77 -1.21
CA ASN A 184 -10.34 8.49 0.06
C ASN A 184 -8.95 9.14 0.11
N ASN A 185 -8.86 10.34 0.66
CA ASN A 185 -7.62 11.12 0.77
C ASN A 185 -7.24 11.47 2.21
N SER A 186 -7.83 10.81 3.21
CA SER A 186 -7.48 11.00 4.63
C SER A 186 -6.09 10.46 5.01
N SER A 187 -5.55 9.57 4.19
CA SER A 187 -4.19 9.05 4.34
C SER A 187 -3.14 10.13 4.05
N PRO A 188 -2.06 10.23 4.84
CA PRO A 188 -0.89 11.07 4.49
C PRO A 188 -0.35 10.83 3.09
N TRP A 189 -0.43 9.61 2.59
CA TRP A 189 -0.01 9.23 1.24
C TRP A 189 -0.86 9.85 0.13
N LEU A 190 -2.11 10.24 0.44
CA LEU A 190 -3.10 10.71 -0.53
C LEU A 190 -3.58 12.16 -0.25
N ALA A 191 -3.06 12.80 0.80
CA ALA A 191 -3.52 14.11 1.27
C ALA A 191 -3.46 15.23 0.22
N ASN A 192 -2.53 15.11 -0.74
CA ASN A 192 -2.35 16.11 -1.82
C ASN A 192 -3.20 15.78 -3.07
N GLN A 193 -4.20 14.92 -2.95
CA GLN A 193 -5.02 14.48 -4.08
C GLN A 193 -6.51 14.67 -3.79
N GLU A 194 -7.26 15.05 -4.80
CA GLU A 194 -8.72 15.18 -4.69
C GLU A 194 -9.38 13.81 -4.88
N ILE A 195 -10.45 13.56 -4.13
CA ILE A 195 -11.29 12.36 -4.31
C ILE A 195 -11.86 12.37 -5.72
N GLY A 196 -11.80 11.23 -6.39
CA GLY A 196 -12.22 11.09 -7.79
C GLY A 196 -11.12 11.35 -8.82
N THR A 197 -9.95 11.88 -8.42
CA THR A 197 -8.80 12.03 -9.33
C THR A 197 -8.39 10.68 -9.93
N ILE A 198 -8.19 10.66 -11.25
CA ILE A 198 -7.88 9.45 -12.02
C ILE A 198 -6.40 9.48 -12.42
N HIS A 199 -5.72 8.36 -12.20
CA HIS A 199 -4.34 8.16 -12.64
C HIS A 199 -4.23 6.93 -13.54
N THR A 200 -3.41 7.03 -14.58
CA THR A 200 -3.07 5.92 -15.47
C THR A 200 -1.74 5.32 -15.03
N VAL A 201 -1.77 4.13 -14.46
CA VAL A 201 -0.63 3.49 -13.79
C VAL A 201 -0.42 2.07 -14.30
N PRO A 202 0.83 1.57 -14.40
CA PRO A 202 1.09 0.20 -14.81
C PRO A 202 0.81 -0.79 -13.69
N VAL A 203 0.27 -1.96 -14.07
CA VAL A 203 0.18 -3.15 -13.21
C VAL A 203 1.00 -4.28 -13.82
N SER A 204 1.59 -5.14 -12.99
CA SER A 204 2.40 -6.28 -13.41
C SER A 204 2.39 -7.34 -12.30
N HIS A 205 1.44 -8.29 -12.34
CA HIS A 205 1.26 -9.28 -11.28
C HIS A 205 0.47 -10.51 -11.75
N GLY A 206 0.71 -11.65 -11.11
CA GLY A 206 -0.09 -12.87 -11.23
C GLY A 206 -1.12 -13.01 -10.10
N GLU A 207 -0.82 -12.44 -8.94
CA GLU A 207 -1.66 -12.37 -7.74
C GLU A 207 -1.90 -10.92 -7.34
N GLY A 208 -2.98 -10.34 -7.82
CA GLY A 208 -3.32 -8.94 -7.51
C GLY A 208 -4.79 -8.73 -7.18
N LYS A 209 -5.59 -9.81 -7.24
CA LYS A 209 -7.02 -9.76 -6.95
C LYS A 209 -7.25 -9.59 -5.45
N PHE A 210 -7.76 -8.43 -5.08
CA PHE A 210 -8.22 -8.21 -3.70
C PHE A 210 -9.45 -9.08 -3.40
N TYR A 211 -9.38 -9.80 -2.30
CA TYR A 211 -10.46 -10.64 -1.78
C TYR A 211 -10.60 -10.46 -0.26
N ALA A 212 -11.84 -10.34 0.19
CA ALA A 212 -12.18 -10.33 1.61
C ALA A 212 -13.64 -10.79 1.80
N PRO A 213 -14.02 -11.33 2.97
CA PRO A 213 -15.40 -11.53 3.36
C PRO A 213 -16.20 -10.21 3.33
N ALA A 214 -17.52 -10.31 3.07
CA ALA A 214 -18.36 -9.13 2.88
C ALA A 214 -18.40 -8.19 4.10
N ASN A 215 -18.36 -8.74 5.32
CA ASN A 215 -18.26 -7.96 6.55
C ASN A 215 -16.94 -7.17 6.64
N VAL A 216 -15.82 -7.76 6.24
CA VAL A 216 -14.51 -7.10 6.21
C VAL A 216 -14.49 -5.97 5.17
N VAL A 217 -15.05 -6.21 3.97
CA VAL A 217 -15.19 -5.14 2.97
C VAL A 217 -16.05 -3.99 3.49
N ALA A 218 -17.17 -4.30 4.15
CA ALA A 218 -18.05 -3.29 4.73
C ALA A 218 -17.33 -2.47 5.82
N GLU A 219 -16.52 -3.11 6.65
CA GLU A 219 -15.70 -2.45 7.67
C GLU A 219 -14.65 -1.53 7.04
N LEU A 220 -13.88 -2.02 6.05
CA LEU A 220 -12.90 -1.21 5.34
C LEU A 220 -13.55 0.02 4.67
N ALA A 221 -14.73 -0.14 4.10
CA ALA A 221 -15.48 0.96 3.49
C ALA A 221 -15.97 1.96 4.54
N ALA A 222 -16.54 1.50 5.64
CA ALA A 222 -17.05 2.35 6.73
C ALA A 222 -15.93 3.15 7.41
N ASN A 223 -14.73 2.56 7.53
CA ASN A 223 -13.55 3.19 8.10
C ASN A 223 -12.80 4.11 7.10
N GLY A 224 -13.25 4.20 5.84
CA GLY A 224 -12.56 4.97 4.80
C GLY A 224 -11.19 4.41 4.40
N GLN A 225 -10.96 3.11 4.60
CA GLN A 225 -9.69 2.45 4.32
C GLN A 225 -9.51 2.07 2.84
N ILE A 226 -10.56 2.14 2.00
CA ILE A 226 -10.44 1.93 0.56
C ILE A 226 -9.80 3.18 -0.03
N ALA A 227 -8.53 3.07 -0.41
CA ALA A 227 -7.70 4.18 -0.88
C ALA A 227 -7.93 4.49 -2.36
N THR A 228 -7.86 3.44 -3.19
CA THR A 228 -7.95 3.53 -4.64
C THR A 228 -8.77 2.37 -5.22
N GLN A 229 -9.46 2.65 -6.33
CA GLN A 229 -10.23 1.66 -7.07
C GLN A 229 -9.86 1.69 -8.55
N TYR A 230 -9.87 0.53 -9.21
CA TYR A 230 -9.88 0.44 -10.66
C TYR A 230 -11.14 1.10 -11.22
N CYS A 231 -11.01 1.84 -12.31
CA CYS A 231 -12.13 2.53 -12.92
C CYS A 231 -12.11 2.43 -14.45
N ASP A 232 -13.28 2.65 -15.05
CA ASP A 232 -13.44 2.78 -16.50
C ASP A 232 -12.93 4.13 -17.02
N ALA A 233 -13.10 4.39 -18.31
CA ALA A 233 -12.66 5.62 -18.95
C ALA A 233 -13.39 6.88 -18.42
N ASP A 234 -14.58 6.71 -17.88
CA ASP A 234 -15.41 7.78 -17.29
C ASP A 234 -15.12 7.99 -15.81
N GLY A 235 -14.23 7.17 -15.22
CA GLY A 235 -13.83 7.24 -13.82
C GLY A 235 -14.78 6.52 -12.86
N ASN A 236 -15.70 5.70 -13.36
CA ASN A 236 -16.57 4.91 -12.49
C ASN A 236 -15.86 3.62 -12.05
N PRO A 237 -15.90 3.26 -10.76
CA PRO A 237 -15.39 1.97 -10.30
C PRO A 237 -16.10 0.84 -11.04
N THR A 238 -15.33 -0.12 -11.55
CA THR A 238 -15.91 -1.19 -12.37
C THR A 238 -15.30 -2.54 -12.09
N MET A 239 -16.13 -3.58 -12.19
CA MET A 239 -15.70 -4.98 -12.12
C MET A 239 -15.36 -5.55 -13.51
N GLN A 240 -15.56 -4.77 -14.59
CA GLN A 240 -15.41 -5.24 -15.97
C GLN A 240 -13.94 -5.28 -16.40
N HIS A 241 -13.54 -6.39 -17.00
CA HIS A 241 -12.29 -6.48 -17.76
C HIS A 241 -12.41 -5.63 -19.05
N PRO A 242 -11.36 -4.92 -19.50
CA PRO A 242 -9.98 -4.91 -18.99
C PRO A 242 -9.71 -3.85 -17.91
N PHE A 243 -10.70 -3.05 -17.51
CA PHE A 243 -10.52 -1.96 -16.55
C PHE A 243 -10.14 -2.46 -15.15
N ASN A 244 -10.85 -3.51 -14.67
CA ASN A 244 -10.45 -4.28 -13.49
C ASN A 244 -9.66 -5.51 -13.98
N PRO A 245 -8.31 -5.44 -13.96
CA PRO A 245 -7.51 -6.41 -14.70
C PRO A 245 -7.44 -7.79 -14.03
N ASN A 246 -7.70 -7.85 -12.74
CA ASN A 246 -7.46 -9.03 -11.92
C ASN A 246 -8.71 -9.61 -11.25
N GLY A 247 -9.87 -8.92 -11.37
CA GLY A 247 -11.13 -9.31 -10.74
C GLY A 247 -11.26 -8.90 -9.27
N SER A 248 -10.48 -7.90 -8.81
CA SER A 248 -10.54 -7.37 -7.44
C SER A 248 -11.96 -7.02 -7.02
N LEU A 249 -12.40 -7.52 -5.86
CA LEU A 249 -13.72 -7.22 -5.32
C LEU A 249 -13.92 -5.70 -5.17
N HIS A 250 -15.11 -5.22 -5.57
CA HIS A 250 -15.46 -3.80 -5.55
C HIS A 250 -14.43 -2.90 -6.25
N ALA A 251 -13.69 -3.45 -7.22
CA ALA A 251 -12.61 -2.78 -7.93
C ALA A 251 -11.48 -2.25 -7.01
N ILE A 252 -11.34 -2.75 -5.79
CA ILE A 252 -10.33 -2.29 -4.83
C ILE A 252 -8.93 -2.56 -5.40
N GLU A 253 -8.14 -1.48 -5.57
CA GLU A 253 -6.76 -1.51 -6.04
C GLU A 253 -5.76 -1.32 -4.90
N GLY A 254 -6.14 -0.50 -3.91
CA GLY A 254 -5.32 -0.21 -2.74
C GLY A 254 -6.15 0.10 -1.51
N ILE A 255 -5.58 -0.21 -0.34
CA ILE A 255 -6.18 0.07 0.97
C ILE A 255 -5.17 0.71 1.91
N THR A 256 -5.69 1.39 2.93
CA THR A 256 -4.89 1.94 4.03
C THR A 256 -5.21 1.25 5.35
N SER A 257 -4.28 1.36 6.31
CA SER A 257 -4.58 1.11 7.71
C SER A 257 -5.62 2.10 8.26
N PRO A 258 -6.26 1.82 9.41
CA PRO A 258 -7.27 2.73 10.00
C PRO A 258 -6.76 4.15 10.24
N CYS A 259 -5.49 4.32 10.59
CA CYS A 259 -4.86 5.63 10.75
C CYS A 259 -4.28 6.23 9.44
N GLY A 260 -4.45 5.56 8.32
CA GLY A 260 -3.98 6.01 7.01
C GLY A 260 -2.47 5.97 6.78
N ARG A 261 -1.64 5.66 7.79
CA ARG A 261 -0.18 5.72 7.68
C ARG A 261 0.47 4.54 6.96
N VAL A 262 -0.23 3.43 6.85
CA VAL A 262 0.17 2.31 6.00
C VAL A 262 -0.69 2.31 4.75
N LEU A 263 -0.08 2.38 3.58
CA LEU A 263 -0.75 2.24 2.27
C LEU A 263 -0.21 1.02 1.55
N GLY A 264 -1.10 0.17 1.08
CA GLY A 264 -0.80 -0.92 0.17
C GLY A 264 -1.57 -0.76 -1.13
N LYS A 265 -0.92 -0.93 -2.29
CA LYS A 265 -1.55 -0.86 -3.62
C LYS A 265 -0.86 -1.76 -4.63
N MET A 266 -1.61 -2.20 -5.65
CA MET A 266 -1.07 -3.12 -6.66
C MET A 266 -0.35 -2.42 -7.81
N ALA A 267 -0.79 -1.24 -8.22
CA ALA A 267 -0.23 -0.54 -9.36
C ALA A 267 1.08 0.19 -9.01
N HIS A 268 2.01 0.15 -9.95
CA HIS A 268 3.39 0.62 -9.83
C HIS A 268 3.54 2.12 -10.12
N SER A 269 3.18 2.96 -9.16
CA SER A 269 3.33 4.42 -9.28
C SER A 269 4.79 4.86 -9.36
N GLU A 270 5.73 4.08 -8.79
CA GLU A 270 7.19 4.32 -8.82
C GLU A 270 7.79 4.18 -10.22
N ARG A 271 7.17 3.41 -11.11
CA ARG A 271 7.65 3.18 -12.48
C ARG A 271 7.25 4.27 -13.46
N ASN A 272 6.46 5.24 -13.03
CA ASN A 272 6.05 6.37 -13.85
C ASN A 272 7.01 7.57 -13.73
N SER A 273 7.25 8.22 -14.85
CA SER A 273 7.93 9.51 -14.93
C SER A 273 7.47 10.26 -16.19
N GLU A 274 7.86 11.52 -16.33
CA GLU A 274 7.52 12.35 -17.49
C GLU A 274 8.01 11.76 -18.82
N SER A 275 9.07 10.98 -18.79
CA SER A 275 9.68 10.37 -19.98
C SER A 275 9.20 8.94 -20.28
N VAL A 276 8.44 8.33 -19.39
CA VAL A 276 7.95 6.94 -19.52
C VAL A 276 6.55 6.91 -20.11
N ALA A 277 6.30 5.95 -21.02
CA ALA A 277 4.99 5.68 -21.64
C ALA A 277 4.32 6.95 -22.24
N LYS A 278 5.08 7.74 -22.99
CA LYS A 278 4.62 9.03 -23.56
C LYS A 278 3.40 8.87 -24.48
N ASN A 279 3.27 7.71 -25.13
CA ASN A 279 2.16 7.35 -26.04
C ASN A 279 0.94 6.79 -25.32
N ILE A 280 0.98 6.58 -24.01
CA ILE A 280 -0.16 6.18 -23.20
C ILE A 280 -0.87 7.44 -22.70
N PRO A 281 -2.17 7.63 -22.96
CA PRO A 281 -2.91 8.81 -22.50
C PRO A 281 -3.16 8.79 -20.99
N GLY A 282 -3.53 9.94 -20.43
CA GLY A 282 -3.92 10.10 -19.04
C GLY A 282 -2.82 10.63 -18.11
N THR A 283 -3.19 10.95 -16.88
CA THR A 283 -2.29 11.43 -15.83
C THR A 283 -1.54 10.25 -15.21
N LYS A 284 -0.22 10.19 -15.44
CA LYS A 284 0.60 9.03 -15.05
C LYS A 284 1.31 9.23 -13.70
N ILE A 285 1.62 10.47 -13.34
CA ILE A 285 2.31 10.76 -12.07
C ILE A 285 1.28 10.84 -10.97
N GLN A 286 1.30 9.86 -10.09
CA GLN A 286 0.51 9.84 -8.87
C GLN A 286 1.36 10.40 -7.72
N PRO A 287 0.99 11.53 -7.07
CA PRO A 287 1.86 12.26 -6.16
C PRO A 287 1.96 11.64 -4.76
N ILE A 288 1.84 10.32 -4.63
CA ILE A 288 1.90 9.60 -3.34
C ILE A 288 3.27 9.76 -2.65
N PHE A 289 4.36 9.76 -3.41
CA PHE A 289 5.71 9.92 -2.87
C PHE A 289 5.91 11.34 -2.31
N ALA A 290 5.46 12.36 -3.06
CA ALA A 290 5.51 13.75 -2.60
C ALA A 290 4.64 13.96 -1.35
N ALA A 291 3.44 13.40 -1.32
CA ALA A 291 2.55 13.47 -0.15
C ALA A 291 3.20 12.81 1.08
N GLY A 292 3.75 11.60 0.94
CA GLY A 292 4.42 10.90 2.04
C GLY A 292 5.67 11.63 2.56
N VAL A 293 6.46 12.25 1.68
CA VAL A 293 7.64 13.03 2.08
C VAL A 293 7.23 14.33 2.76
N SER A 294 6.24 15.06 2.22
CA SER A 294 5.74 16.31 2.79
C SER A 294 5.05 16.13 4.16
N TYR A 295 4.70 14.91 4.52
CA TYR A 295 4.15 14.60 5.84
C TYR A 295 5.10 14.95 6.99
N PHE A 296 6.41 14.96 6.75
CA PHE A 296 7.45 15.21 7.75
C PHE A 296 8.00 16.64 7.71
N GLY A 297 7.62 17.45 6.71
CA GLY A 297 8.15 18.79 6.46
C GLY A 297 7.25 19.95 6.83
#